data_dc504773d6f786560b2e978dc9fd29aa
#
_entry.id   dc504773d6f786560b2e978dc9fd29aa
#
_cell.length_a   1.000
_cell.length_b   1.000
_cell.length_c   1.000
_cell.angle_alpha   90.00
_cell.angle_beta   90.00
_cell.angle_gamma   90.00
#
_symmetry.space_group_name_H-M   'P 1'
#
loop_
_entity.id
_entity.type
_entity.pdbx_description
1 polymer ?
#
loop_
_entity_poly.entity_id
_entity_poly.type
_entity_poly.pdbx_seq_one_letter_code
_entity_poly.pdbx_strand_id
1 'polypeptide(L)'
;ILVARDVSKRQMSFDLALPAEAIDDKDNSSLRGAAEVQLHEELDLPFYYGLERLCVMATYNVEELLSMAAALYDGIVAKQVLRSRQHELSPEEQEKILREVASRRLKFVPKQHTEGTRAQKFITSIGGYCRSRTFLLNAPYAPGVTGVRLSQSELEKLQGRTKPLGEHGDKLKRV
;
A
#
# COMPACT_ATOMS: atom_id res chain seq x y z
N ILE A 1 -13.40 -15.61 -4.89
CA ILE A 1 -12.66 -15.26 -6.13
C ILE A 1 -11.17 -15.51 -5.94
N LEU A 2 -10.51 -14.95 -4.91
CA LEU A 2 -9.06 -15.10 -4.69
C LEU A 2 -8.65 -16.55 -4.40
N VAL A 3 -9.42 -17.28 -3.59
CA VAL A 3 -9.20 -18.70 -3.32
C VAL A 3 -9.33 -19.53 -4.61
N ALA A 4 -10.37 -19.29 -5.41
CA ALA A 4 -10.58 -19.97 -6.69
C ALA A 4 -9.41 -19.71 -7.66
N ARG A 5 -8.85 -18.50 -7.66
CA ARG A 5 -7.70 -18.11 -8.48
C ARG A 5 -6.39 -18.78 -8.03
N ASP A 6 -6.19 -18.96 -6.71
CA ASP A 6 -5.03 -19.69 -6.16
C ASP A 6 -5.12 -21.19 -6.49
N VAL A 7 -6.30 -21.78 -6.35
CA VAL A 7 -6.58 -23.16 -6.74
C VAL A 7 -6.34 -23.37 -8.24
N SER A 8 -6.82 -22.47 -9.10
CA SER A 8 -6.61 -22.53 -10.54
C SER A 8 -5.13 -22.46 -10.92
N LYS A 9 -4.34 -21.60 -10.26
CA LYS A 9 -2.89 -21.52 -10.50
C LYS A 9 -2.15 -22.80 -10.11
N ARG A 10 -2.57 -23.48 -9.06
CA ARG A 10 -1.97 -24.74 -8.60
C ARG A 10 -2.37 -25.92 -9.47
N GLN A 11 -3.56 -25.91 -10.05
CA GLN A 11 -4.02 -26.91 -11.01
C GLN A 11 -3.23 -26.87 -12.33
N MET A 12 -2.68 -25.71 -12.68
CA MET A 12 -1.77 -25.60 -13.84
C MET A 12 -0.37 -26.20 -13.61
N SER A 13 0.01 -26.48 -12.38
CA SER A 13 1.21 -27.25 -12.02
C SER A 13 0.83 -28.67 -11.65
N PHE A 14 0.57 -29.50 -12.60
CA PHE A 14 0.46 -30.99 -12.65
C PHE A 14 0.16 -31.78 -11.36
N ASP A 15 -0.42 -31.20 -10.31
CA ASP A 15 -0.79 -31.93 -9.10
C ASP A 15 -2.30 -32.10 -9.02
N LEU A 16 -2.71 -33.34 -9.28
CA LEU A 16 -4.09 -33.78 -9.21
C LEU A 16 -4.63 -33.62 -7.78
N ALA A 17 -5.79 -32.97 -7.71
CA ALA A 17 -6.73 -33.00 -6.59
C ALA A 17 -6.15 -32.62 -5.22
N LEU A 18 -6.14 -31.30 -4.94
CA LEU A 18 -6.13 -30.86 -3.56
C LEU A 18 -7.49 -31.22 -2.93
N PRO A 19 -7.51 -31.99 -1.83
CA PRO A 19 -8.74 -32.24 -1.09
C PRO A 19 -9.33 -30.92 -0.60
N ALA A 20 -10.65 -30.81 -0.58
CA ALA A 20 -11.38 -29.61 -0.13
C ALA A 20 -10.92 -29.15 1.27
N GLU A 21 -10.49 -30.08 2.11
CA GLU A 21 -9.90 -29.86 3.45
C GLU A 21 -8.59 -29.05 3.43
N ALA A 22 -7.81 -29.10 2.35
CA ALA A 22 -6.60 -28.29 2.20
C ALA A 22 -6.88 -26.80 1.92
N ILE A 23 -8.12 -26.44 1.67
CA ILE A 23 -8.56 -25.07 1.46
C ILE A 23 -8.91 -24.41 2.80
N ASP A 24 -9.45 -25.18 3.75
CA ASP A 24 -9.88 -24.71 5.07
C ASP A 24 -8.71 -24.43 6.02
N ASP A 25 -7.60 -25.14 5.87
CA ASP A 25 -6.47 -25.07 6.81
C ASP A 25 -5.44 -23.97 6.48
N LYS A 26 -5.70 -23.17 5.46
CA LYS A 26 -4.83 -22.05 5.07
C LYS A 26 -5.38 -20.72 5.58
N ASP A 27 -5.22 -20.50 6.85
CA ASP A 27 -5.11 -19.16 7.44
C ASP A 27 -3.82 -18.51 6.91
N ASN A 28 -3.78 -18.39 5.59
CA ASN A 28 -2.66 -17.82 4.87
C ASN A 28 -2.77 -16.30 5.00
N SER A 29 -1.98 -15.73 5.92
CA SER A 29 -1.91 -14.27 6.15
C SER A 29 -1.75 -13.48 4.85
N SER A 30 -1.11 -14.08 3.86
CA SER A 30 -0.95 -13.53 2.51
C SER A 30 -2.27 -13.42 1.76
N LEU A 31 -3.11 -14.45 1.83
CA LEU A 31 -4.41 -14.47 1.17
C LEU A 31 -5.40 -13.51 1.83
N ARG A 32 -5.37 -13.46 3.17
CA ARG A 32 -6.16 -12.51 3.96
C ARG A 32 -5.78 -11.08 3.63
N GLY A 33 -4.49 -10.74 3.64
CA GLY A 33 -4.01 -9.41 3.29
C GLY A 33 -4.40 -9.00 1.87
N ALA A 34 -4.33 -9.92 0.89
CA ALA A 34 -4.79 -9.66 -0.47
C ALA A 34 -6.30 -9.44 -0.54
N ALA A 35 -7.09 -10.22 0.23
CA ALA A 35 -8.55 -10.06 0.29
C ALA A 35 -8.93 -8.70 0.87
N GLU A 36 -8.28 -8.26 1.95
CA GLU A 36 -8.51 -6.96 2.57
C GLU A 36 -8.22 -5.80 1.59
N VAL A 37 -7.11 -5.88 0.84
CA VAL A 37 -6.76 -4.87 -0.18
C VAL A 37 -7.79 -4.83 -1.31
N GLN A 38 -8.27 -5.99 -1.78
CA GLN A 38 -9.28 -6.07 -2.84
C GLN A 38 -10.64 -5.54 -2.36
N LEU A 39 -11.06 -5.88 -1.14
CA LEU A 39 -12.30 -5.38 -0.55
C LEU A 39 -12.26 -3.87 -0.36
N HIS A 40 -11.12 -3.32 0.05
CA HIS A 40 -10.92 -1.89 0.13
C HIS A 40 -11.11 -1.19 -1.24
N GLU A 41 -10.49 -1.74 -2.29
CA GLU A 41 -10.57 -1.13 -3.63
C GLU A 41 -11.95 -1.29 -4.30
N GLU A 42 -12.61 -2.46 -4.13
CA GLU A 42 -13.87 -2.75 -4.80
C GLU A 42 -15.10 -2.21 -4.06
N LEU A 43 -15.04 -2.18 -2.72
CA LEU A 43 -16.21 -1.84 -1.89
C LEU A 43 -15.99 -0.56 -1.05
N ASP A 44 -14.87 0.13 -1.25
CA ASP A 44 -14.48 1.33 -0.47
C ASP A 44 -14.51 1.09 1.06
N LEU A 45 -14.18 -0.15 1.49
CA LEU A 45 -14.11 -0.48 2.91
C LEU A 45 -12.84 0.11 3.53
N PRO A 46 -12.88 0.59 4.78
CA PRO A 46 -11.71 1.17 5.41
C PRO A 46 -10.59 0.14 5.57
N PHE A 47 -9.37 0.54 5.28
CA PHE A 47 -8.18 -0.31 5.34
C PHE A 47 -7.12 0.21 6.32
N TYR A 48 -6.96 1.53 6.41
CA TYR A 48 -5.96 2.19 7.24
C TYR A 48 -6.55 2.57 8.59
N TYR A 49 -6.79 1.58 9.46
CA TYR A 49 -7.31 1.78 10.82
C TYR A 49 -6.76 0.74 11.80
N GLY A 50 -6.88 1.03 13.09
CA GLY A 50 -6.44 0.16 14.18
C GLY A 50 -4.94 0.21 14.45
N LEU A 51 -4.56 -0.26 15.64
CA LEU A 51 -3.18 -0.14 16.14
C LEU A 51 -2.17 -0.93 15.29
N GLU A 52 -2.54 -2.11 14.84
CA GLU A 52 -1.66 -2.96 14.03
C GLU A 52 -1.28 -2.26 12.72
N ARG A 53 -2.26 -1.72 11.99
CA ARG A 53 -2.02 -0.97 10.75
C ARG A 53 -1.21 0.29 11.01
N LEU A 54 -1.49 0.99 12.11
CA LEU A 54 -0.74 2.17 12.50
C LEU A 54 0.75 1.84 12.71
N CYS A 55 1.06 0.75 13.40
CA CYS A 55 2.44 0.28 13.60
C CYS A 55 3.13 -0.09 12.29
N VAL A 56 2.43 -0.79 11.39
CA VAL A 56 2.96 -1.14 10.06
C VAL A 56 3.23 0.12 9.24
N MET A 57 2.32 1.09 9.23
CA MET A 57 2.49 2.35 8.51
C MET A 57 3.65 3.18 9.04
N ALA A 58 3.92 3.11 10.33
CA ALA A 58 5.05 3.80 10.97
C ALA A 58 6.43 3.26 10.54
N THR A 59 6.50 2.06 9.97
CA THR A 59 7.72 1.46 9.39
C THR A 59 8.90 1.52 10.38
N TYR A 60 8.67 1.13 11.62
CA TYR A 60 9.62 1.20 12.75
C TYR A 60 10.10 2.62 13.12
N ASN A 61 9.46 3.65 12.62
CA ASN A 61 9.77 5.04 12.98
C ASN A 61 8.81 5.52 14.08
N VAL A 62 9.37 5.71 15.30
CA VAL A 62 8.59 6.12 16.47
C VAL A 62 8.00 7.53 16.30
N GLU A 63 8.71 8.45 15.65
CA GLU A 63 8.20 9.80 15.38
C GLU A 63 6.97 9.77 14.49
N GLU A 64 6.99 8.91 13.46
CA GLU A 64 5.84 8.69 12.58
C GLU A 64 4.66 8.11 13.33
N LEU A 65 4.90 7.10 14.16
CA LEU A 65 3.87 6.48 15.00
C LEU A 65 3.21 7.52 15.91
N LEU A 66 4.01 8.28 16.63
CA LEU A 66 3.52 9.32 17.55
C LEU A 66 2.76 10.43 16.82
N SER A 67 3.24 10.85 15.65
CA SER A 67 2.57 11.87 14.84
C SER A 67 1.20 11.42 14.34
N MET A 68 1.08 10.17 13.88
CA MET A 68 -0.19 9.60 13.47
C MET A 68 -1.13 9.40 14.66
N ALA A 69 -0.60 8.91 15.79
CA ALA A 69 -1.36 8.74 17.03
C ALA A 69 -1.88 10.07 17.56
N ALA A 70 -1.07 11.12 17.52
CA ALA A 70 -1.49 12.48 17.93
C ALA A 70 -2.64 12.98 17.05
N ALA A 71 -2.58 12.80 15.74
CA ALA A 71 -3.66 13.21 14.85
C ALA A 71 -4.98 12.46 15.12
N LEU A 72 -4.90 11.16 15.43
CA LEU A 72 -6.07 10.38 15.85
C LEU A 72 -6.61 10.87 17.19
N TYR A 73 -5.74 11.15 18.15
CA TYR A 73 -6.12 11.71 19.45
C TYR A 73 -6.83 13.06 19.31
N ASP A 74 -6.31 13.96 18.48
CA ASP A 74 -6.95 15.24 18.17
C ASP A 74 -8.38 15.04 17.61
N GLY A 75 -8.57 14.03 16.78
CA GLY A 75 -9.89 13.64 16.27
C GLY A 75 -10.85 13.19 17.38
N ILE A 76 -10.36 12.41 18.34
CA ILE A 76 -11.15 11.99 19.53
C ILE A 76 -11.51 13.20 20.38
N VAL A 77 -10.54 14.07 20.67
CA VAL A 77 -10.77 15.30 21.47
C VAL A 77 -11.78 16.21 20.79
N ALA A 78 -11.69 16.38 19.46
CA ALA A 78 -12.67 17.16 18.70
C ALA A 78 -14.10 16.62 18.88
N LYS A 79 -14.29 15.30 18.84
CA LYS A 79 -15.59 14.66 19.11
C LYS A 79 -16.09 14.94 20.52
N GLN A 80 -15.23 14.85 21.51
CA GLN A 80 -15.58 15.14 22.90
C GLN A 80 -16.01 16.60 23.09
N VAL A 81 -15.27 17.55 22.50
CA VAL A 81 -15.61 18.97 22.54
C VAL A 81 -16.96 19.26 21.88
N LEU A 82 -17.24 18.59 20.75
CA LEU A 82 -18.51 18.72 20.05
C LEU A 82 -19.66 17.96 20.73
N ARG A 83 -19.42 17.37 21.89
CA ARG A 83 -20.41 16.59 22.67
C ARG A 83 -21.05 15.47 21.84
N SER A 84 -20.27 14.84 20.97
CA SER A 84 -20.71 13.65 20.24
C SER A 84 -21.03 12.53 21.23
N ARG A 85 -22.08 11.74 20.94
CA ARG A 85 -22.41 10.56 21.73
C ARG A 85 -21.37 9.44 21.60
N GLN A 86 -20.63 9.43 20.49
CA GLN A 86 -19.54 8.48 20.24
C GLN A 86 -18.21 9.16 20.54
N HIS A 87 -17.48 8.64 21.53
CA HIS A 87 -16.15 9.12 21.91
C HIS A 87 -15.02 8.43 21.15
N GLU A 88 -15.35 7.40 20.35
CA GLU A 88 -14.41 6.63 19.55
C GLU A 88 -14.46 7.05 18.08
N LEU A 89 -13.34 6.93 17.40
CA LEU A 89 -13.26 7.12 15.96
C LEU A 89 -13.67 5.83 15.26
N SER A 90 -14.59 5.92 14.32
CA SER A 90 -14.91 4.80 13.45
C SER A 90 -13.71 4.44 12.53
N PRO A 91 -13.66 3.24 11.94
CA PRO A 91 -12.61 2.87 10.99
C PRO A 91 -12.47 3.87 9.84
N GLU A 92 -13.58 4.39 9.31
CA GLU A 92 -13.62 5.36 8.21
C GLU A 92 -13.03 6.71 8.64
N GLU A 93 -13.34 7.15 9.85
CA GLU A 93 -12.80 8.39 10.42
C GLU A 93 -11.30 8.28 10.67
N GLN A 94 -10.85 7.14 11.19
CA GLN A 94 -9.41 6.87 11.37
C GLN A 94 -8.68 6.92 10.04
N GLU A 95 -9.18 6.22 9.04
CA GLU A 95 -8.59 6.21 7.70
C GLU A 95 -8.54 7.61 7.10
N LYS A 96 -9.62 8.38 7.19
CA LYS A 96 -9.67 9.75 6.70
C LYS A 96 -8.57 10.62 7.31
N ILE A 97 -8.44 10.59 8.64
CA ILE A 97 -7.41 11.34 9.37
C ILE A 97 -6.01 10.91 8.91
N LEU A 98 -5.74 9.60 8.83
CA LEU A 98 -4.43 9.08 8.44
C LEU A 98 -4.08 9.43 6.98
N ARG A 99 -5.04 9.38 6.06
CA ARG A 99 -4.85 9.84 4.68
C ARG A 99 -4.56 11.34 4.59
N GLU A 100 -5.19 12.14 5.42
CA GLU A 100 -4.91 13.59 5.50
C GLU A 100 -3.49 13.85 6.02
N VAL A 101 -3.04 13.12 7.05
CA VAL A 101 -1.66 13.18 7.56
C VAL A 101 -0.66 12.83 6.46
N ALA A 102 -0.85 11.70 5.78
CA ALA A 102 0.02 11.25 4.70
C ALA A 102 0.07 12.27 3.53
N SER A 103 -1.10 12.77 3.12
CA SER A 103 -1.20 13.79 2.06
C SER A 103 -0.48 15.08 2.43
N ARG A 104 -0.64 15.54 3.68
CA ARG A 104 0.05 16.72 4.18
C ARG A 104 1.56 16.54 4.15
N ARG A 105 2.06 15.40 4.64
CA ARG A 105 3.50 15.10 4.60
C ARG A 105 4.05 15.08 3.18
N LEU A 106 3.39 14.40 2.27
CA LEU A 106 3.81 14.35 0.87
C LEU A 106 3.88 15.76 0.26
N LYS A 107 2.94 16.66 0.59
CA LYS A 107 2.96 18.06 0.16
C LYS A 107 4.09 18.87 0.78
N PHE A 108 4.62 18.46 1.94
CA PHE A 108 5.72 19.17 2.60
C PHE A 108 7.10 18.76 2.07
N VAL A 109 7.25 17.58 1.47
CA VAL A 109 8.56 17.08 0.94
C VAL A 109 9.29 18.12 0.08
N PRO A 110 8.65 18.83 -0.88
CA PRO A 110 9.31 19.85 -1.68
C PRO A 110 9.86 21.03 -0.89
N LYS A 111 9.31 21.30 0.30
CA LYS A 111 9.71 22.41 1.15
C LYS A 111 10.85 22.09 2.09
N GLN A 112 11.06 20.80 2.38
CA GLN A 112 12.05 20.33 3.34
C GLN A 112 13.41 20.05 2.74
N HIS A 113 13.49 19.76 1.44
CA HIS A 113 14.70 19.30 0.78
C HIS A 113 14.90 19.99 -0.57
N THR A 114 16.16 20.27 -0.90
CA THR A 114 16.54 20.89 -2.19
C THR A 114 16.01 20.12 -3.40
N GLU A 115 16.05 18.79 -3.36
CA GLU A 115 15.52 17.89 -4.40
C GLU A 115 14.12 17.38 -4.08
N GLY A 116 13.42 18.00 -3.13
CA GLY A 116 12.14 17.51 -2.60
C GLY A 116 11.05 17.39 -3.66
N THR A 117 11.02 18.25 -4.66
CA THR A 117 10.05 18.14 -5.78
C THR A 117 10.29 16.89 -6.61
N ARG A 118 11.55 16.53 -6.87
CA ARG A 118 11.90 15.29 -7.56
C ARG A 118 11.55 14.07 -6.72
N ALA A 119 11.88 14.11 -5.42
CA ALA A 119 11.55 13.05 -4.48
C ALA A 119 10.03 12.83 -4.39
N GLN A 120 9.24 13.89 -4.30
CA GLN A 120 7.78 13.81 -4.28
C GLN A 120 7.24 13.15 -5.56
N LYS A 121 7.68 13.59 -6.74
CA LYS A 121 7.28 13.01 -8.03
C LYS A 121 7.65 11.54 -8.11
N PHE A 122 8.87 11.18 -7.67
CA PHE A 122 9.35 9.82 -7.68
C PHE A 122 8.50 8.90 -6.80
N ILE A 123 8.24 9.30 -5.55
CA ILE A 123 7.39 8.54 -4.61
C ILE A 123 5.98 8.37 -5.19
N THR A 124 5.39 9.45 -5.74
CA THR A 124 4.05 9.41 -6.33
C THR A 124 4.00 8.48 -7.55
N SER A 125 5.02 8.51 -8.40
CA SER A 125 5.10 7.66 -9.60
C SER A 125 5.27 6.20 -9.25
N ILE A 126 6.13 5.86 -8.27
CA ILE A 126 6.30 4.48 -7.79
C ILE A 126 5.01 4.00 -7.13
N GLY A 127 4.39 4.80 -6.26
CA GLY A 127 3.14 4.44 -5.61
C GLY A 127 2.03 4.15 -6.63
N GLY A 128 1.86 5.02 -7.63
CA GLY A 128 0.92 4.82 -8.72
C GLY A 128 1.20 3.56 -9.53
N TYR A 129 2.46 3.29 -9.83
CA TYR A 129 2.87 2.07 -10.52
C TYR A 129 2.57 0.82 -9.69
N CYS A 130 2.96 0.80 -8.41
CA CYS A 130 2.70 -0.33 -7.51
C CYS A 130 1.19 -0.59 -7.39
N ARG A 131 0.37 0.47 -7.21
CA ARG A 131 -1.09 0.35 -7.17
C ARG A 131 -1.64 -0.27 -8.46
N SER A 132 -1.25 0.24 -9.62
CA SER A 132 -1.74 -0.29 -10.90
C SER A 132 -1.39 -1.76 -11.11
N ARG A 133 -0.25 -2.21 -10.58
CA ARG A 133 0.20 -3.61 -10.66
C ARG A 133 -0.47 -4.52 -9.63
N THR A 134 -0.83 -3.99 -8.46
CA THR A 134 -1.50 -4.76 -7.39
C THR A 134 -2.84 -5.33 -7.86
N PHE A 135 -3.58 -4.58 -8.67
CA PHE A 135 -4.92 -4.99 -9.12
C PHE A 135 -4.94 -5.72 -10.47
N LEU A 136 -3.78 -6.08 -11.02
CA LEU A 136 -3.74 -6.92 -12.20
C LEU A 136 -4.15 -8.37 -11.87
N LEU A 137 -4.81 -9.03 -12.82
CA LEU A 137 -5.28 -10.42 -12.67
C LEU A 137 -4.16 -11.41 -12.33
N ASN A 138 -2.92 -11.13 -12.74
CA ASN A 138 -1.73 -11.94 -12.50
C ASN A 138 -0.83 -11.39 -11.38
N ALA A 139 -1.29 -10.42 -10.61
CA ALA A 139 -0.52 -9.85 -9.51
C ALA A 139 -0.26 -10.88 -8.40
N PRO A 140 0.87 -10.78 -7.66
CA PRO A 140 1.08 -11.58 -6.47
C PRO A 140 -0.01 -11.28 -5.43
N TYR A 141 -0.38 -12.30 -4.64
CA TYR A 141 -1.53 -12.19 -3.76
C TYR A 141 -1.34 -11.19 -2.64
N ALA A 142 -0.25 -11.22 -1.94
CA ALA A 142 -0.15 -10.36 -0.78
C ALA A 142 1.29 -9.92 -0.51
N PRO A 143 1.39 -8.74 0.00
CA PRO A 143 0.42 -7.68 0.22
C PRO A 143 0.17 -6.80 -1.01
N GLY A 144 0.24 -7.36 -2.20
CA GLY A 144 0.26 -6.67 -3.48
C GLY A 144 1.69 -6.33 -3.94
N VAL A 145 1.84 -5.38 -4.82
CA VAL A 145 3.15 -4.92 -5.30
C VAL A 145 3.68 -3.84 -4.35
N THR A 146 4.65 -4.19 -3.52
CA THR A 146 5.21 -3.33 -2.47
C THR A 146 6.57 -2.73 -2.81
N GLY A 147 7.13 -3.07 -3.97
CA GLY A 147 8.44 -2.55 -4.36
C GLY A 147 8.74 -2.72 -5.84
N VAL A 148 9.75 -2.00 -6.29
CA VAL A 148 10.28 -2.05 -7.65
C VAL A 148 11.73 -2.50 -7.58
N ARG A 149 12.06 -3.56 -8.30
CA ARG A 149 13.44 -4.02 -8.45
C ARG A 149 13.99 -3.58 -9.80
N LEU A 150 15.13 -2.93 -9.76
CA LEU A 150 15.90 -2.60 -10.95
C LEU A 150 17.07 -3.58 -11.08
N SER A 151 17.26 -4.14 -12.27
CA SER A 151 18.46 -4.90 -12.60
C SER A 151 19.64 -3.94 -12.81
N GLN A 152 20.87 -4.46 -12.70
CA GLN A 152 22.07 -3.65 -12.93
C GLN A 152 22.06 -3.05 -14.36
N SER A 153 21.62 -3.80 -15.35
CA SER A 153 21.51 -3.33 -16.75
C SER A 153 20.49 -2.20 -16.92
N GLU A 154 19.39 -2.21 -16.16
CA GLU A 154 18.40 -1.13 -16.16
C GLU A 154 18.94 0.11 -15.45
N LEU A 155 19.67 -0.07 -14.36
CA LEU A 155 20.32 1.02 -13.64
C LEU A 155 21.35 1.74 -14.53
N GLU A 156 22.18 0.99 -15.26
CA GLU A 156 23.14 1.55 -16.22
C GLU A 156 22.46 2.34 -17.35
N LYS A 157 21.32 1.86 -17.84
CA LYS A 157 20.49 2.57 -18.82
C LYS A 157 19.91 3.86 -18.25
N LEU A 158 19.42 3.83 -17.00
CA LEU A 158 18.92 5.03 -16.31
C LEU A 158 20.01 6.07 -16.10
N GLN A 159 21.24 5.64 -15.83
CA GLN A 159 22.40 6.53 -15.69
C GLN A 159 22.91 7.09 -17.04
N GLY A 160 22.29 6.74 -18.15
CA GLY A 160 22.67 7.22 -19.47
C GLY A 160 23.90 6.58 -20.07
N ARG A 161 24.40 5.49 -19.48
CA ARG A 161 25.58 4.76 -19.94
C ARG A 161 25.33 3.80 -21.10
N THR A 162 24.07 3.53 -21.45
CA THR A 162 23.65 2.64 -22.53
C THR A 162 22.38 3.14 -23.21
N LYS A 163 21.98 2.53 -24.34
CA LYS A 163 20.79 2.89 -25.15
C LYS A 163 19.49 2.98 -24.31
N PRO A 164 18.53 3.82 -24.73
CA PRO A 164 17.34 4.14 -23.93
C PRO A 164 16.55 2.88 -23.56
N LEU A 165 16.02 2.89 -22.35
CA LEU A 165 15.01 1.95 -21.88
C LEU A 165 13.76 2.04 -22.74
N GLY A 166 13.07 0.91 -22.96
CA GLY A 166 11.74 0.90 -23.54
C GLY A 166 10.74 1.74 -22.75
N GLU A 167 9.51 1.80 -23.22
CA GLU A 167 8.44 2.72 -22.79
C GLU A 167 8.30 2.96 -21.27
N HIS A 168 8.60 1.94 -20.44
CA HIS A 168 8.57 2.07 -18.97
C HIS A 168 9.78 2.81 -18.37
N GLY A 169 10.94 2.71 -19.00
CA GLY A 169 12.15 3.39 -18.56
C GLY A 169 12.12 4.88 -18.83
N ASP A 170 11.48 5.30 -19.92
CA ASP A 170 11.33 6.71 -20.25
C ASP A 170 10.39 7.44 -19.27
N LYS A 171 9.43 6.75 -18.67
CA LYS A 171 8.59 7.27 -17.58
C LYS A 171 9.39 7.53 -16.31
N LEU A 172 10.36 6.66 -15.98
CA LEU A 172 11.25 6.84 -14.83
C LEU A 172 12.28 7.97 -15.04
N LYS A 173 12.74 8.20 -16.25
CA LYS A 173 13.66 9.32 -16.56
C LYS A 173 13.00 10.71 -16.47
N ARG A 174 11.68 10.80 -16.61
CA ARG A 174 10.94 12.07 -16.57
C ARG A 174 10.52 12.50 -15.16
N VAL A 175 10.84 11.70 -14.15
CA VAL A 175 10.68 11.99 -12.73
C VAL A 175 11.95 12.60 -12.17
#